data_c6b3c8fa9b18ea717f3dcac9f9fc15d4
#
_entry.id   c6b3c8fa9b18ea717f3dcac9f9fc15d4
#
_cell.length_a   1.000
_cell.length_b   1.000
_cell.length_c   1.000
_cell.angle_alpha   90.00
_cell.angle_beta   90.00
_cell.angle_gamma   90.00
#
_symmetry.space_group_name_H-M   'P 1'
#
loop_
_entity.id
_entity.type
_entity.pdbx_description
1 polymer ?
#
loop_
_entity_poly.entity_id
_entity_poly.type
_entity_poly.pdbx_seq_one_letter_code
_entity_poly.pdbx_strand_id
1 'polypeptide(L)'
;MITLQFSTTNQIGSKAISFFTWSWASHVDFVLPDGRLFGALAFENGSCVQFHPMKNNYSRVERYVVDAPDDVLKFAIEQEGKPYDWQGILGILARNRRWEEDDSWFCSELVAYSFAKAGVPLLNETSYRITPRDLLISPLLKRIS
;
A
#
# COMPACT_ATOMS: atom_id res chain seq x y z
N MET A 1 7.61 -16.29 -0.19
CA MET A 1 6.46 -15.68 -0.89
C MET A 1 5.83 -14.61 0.00
N ILE A 2 5.53 -13.46 -0.57
CA ILE A 2 4.93 -12.32 0.12
C ILE A 2 3.48 -12.19 -0.33
N THR A 3 2.55 -12.08 0.62
CA THR A 3 1.14 -11.90 0.34
C THR A 3 0.75 -10.44 0.55
N LEU A 4 0.07 -9.87 -0.45
CA LEU A 4 -0.51 -8.54 -0.42
C LEU A 4 -2.03 -8.62 -0.43
N GLN A 5 -2.68 -7.78 0.35
CA GLN A 5 -4.12 -7.60 0.35
C GLN A 5 -4.49 -6.22 -0.18
N PHE A 6 -5.21 -6.20 -1.29
CA PHE A 6 -5.84 -4.98 -1.81
C PHE A 6 -7.27 -4.90 -1.31
N SER A 7 -7.66 -3.74 -0.86
CA SER A 7 -8.98 -3.55 -0.26
C SER A 7 -9.58 -2.18 -0.59
N THR A 8 -10.88 -2.09 -0.41
CA THR A 8 -11.61 -0.83 -0.39
C THR A 8 -12.74 -0.90 0.61
N THR A 9 -13.14 0.25 1.11
CA THR A 9 -14.28 0.41 2.01
C THR A 9 -15.29 1.38 1.41
N ASN A 10 -16.49 1.47 2.01
CA ASN A 10 -17.50 2.45 1.59
C ASN A 10 -17.29 3.85 2.19
N GLN A 11 -16.19 4.09 2.88
CA GLN A 11 -15.84 5.40 3.42
C GLN A 11 -15.52 6.41 2.32
N ILE A 12 -15.80 7.69 2.58
CA ILE A 12 -15.63 8.78 1.60
C ILE A 12 -14.18 8.89 1.13
N GLY A 13 -13.20 8.79 2.02
CA GLY A 13 -11.79 8.85 1.67
C GLY A 13 -11.35 7.72 0.74
N SER A 14 -11.83 6.49 1.00
CA SER A 14 -11.58 5.32 0.16
C SER A 14 -12.19 5.49 -1.24
N LYS A 15 -13.42 6.00 -1.32
CA LYS A 15 -14.10 6.29 -2.60
C LYS A 15 -13.38 7.37 -3.39
N ALA A 16 -12.89 8.42 -2.73
CA ALA A 16 -12.13 9.47 -3.38
C ALA A 16 -10.83 8.93 -4.00
N ILE A 17 -10.05 8.13 -3.27
CA ILE A 17 -8.85 7.51 -3.81
C ILE A 17 -9.18 6.61 -5.01
N SER A 18 -10.19 5.75 -4.90
CA SER A 18 -10.63 4.88 -5.99
C SER A 18 -11.06 5.66 -7.23
N PHE A 19 -11.79 6.76 -7.06
CA PHE A 19 -12.23 7.61 -8.16
C PHE A 19 -11.05 8.27 -8.88
N PHE A 20 -10.11 8.88 -8.15
CA PHE A 20 -8.97 9.59 -8.73
C PHE A 20 -7.91 8.67 -9.32
N THR A 21 -7.80 7.43 -8.85
CA THR A 21 -6.86 6.43 -9.38
C THR A 21 -7.48 5.56 -10.46
N TRP A 22 -8.76 5.69 -10.74
CA TRP A 22 -9.51 4.84 -11.67
C TRP A 22 -9.41 3.36 -11.33
N SER A 23 -9.40 3.04 -10.05
CA SER A 23 -9.26 1.69 -9.51
C SER A 23 -10.29 1.41 -8.44
N TRP A 24 -10.71 0.15 -8.33
CA TRP A 24 -11.52 -0.29 -7.21
C TRP A 24 -10.72 -0.30 -5.90
N ALA A 25 -9.41 -0.57 -5.96
CA ALA A 25 -8.56 -0.65 -4.77
C ALA A 25 -8.15 0.75 -4.30
N SER A 26 -8.39 1.04 -3.03
CA SER A 26 -7.98 2.27 -2.37
C SER A 26 -6.85 2.07 -1.37
N HIS A 27 -6.54 0.83 -1.02
CA HIS A 27 -5.56 0.48 0.00
C HIS A 27 -4.87 -0.85 -0.30
N VAL A 28 -3.63 -0.98 0.16
CA VAL A 28 -2.86 -2.22 0.11
C VAL A 28 -2.09 -2.43 1.41
N ASP A 29 -2.10 -3.66 1.91
CA ASP A 29 -1.37 -4.10 3.09
C ASP A 29 -0.56 -5.37 2.81
N PHE A 30 0.50 -5.58 3.58
CA PHE A 30 1.12 -6.89 3.73
C PHE A 30 0.25 -7.78 4.61
N VAL A 31 0.10 -9.04 4.23
CA VAL A 31 -0.56 -10.07 5.06
C VAL A 31 0.53 -10.88 5.76
N LEU A 32 0.48 -10.90 7.08
CA LEU A 32 1.44 -11.64 7.90
C LEU A 32 1.03 -13.10 8.07
N PRO A 33 1.98 -14.02 8.41
CA PRO A 33 1.67 -15.42 8.64
C PRO A 33 0.65 -15.67 9.74
N ASP A 34 0.56 -14.78 10.73
CA ASP A 34 -0.42 -14.84 11.83
C ASP A 34 -1.81 -14.27 11.47
N GLY A 35 -1.99 -13.79 10.25
CA GLY A 35 -3.24 -13.23 9.75
C GLY A 35 -3.43 -11.75 10.02
N ARG A 36 -2.52 -11.09 10.75
CA ARG A 36 -2.53 -9.62 10.87
C ARG A 36 -2.11 -8.96 9.56
N LEU A 37 -2.46 -7.70 9.45
CA LEU A 37 -2.06 -6.83 8.35
C LEU A 37 -0.97 -5.87 8.81
N PHE A 38 -0.14 -5.43 7.88
CA PHE A 38 0.85 -4.40 8.11
C PHE A 38 0.88 -3.41 6.94
N GLY A 39 0.74 -2.12 7.24
CA GLY A 39 0.76 -1.08 6.21
C GLY A 39 0.62 0.33 6.78
N ALA A 40 0.58 1.31 5.88
CA ALA A 40 0.39 2.71 6.23
C ALA A 40 -1.10 3.04 6.28
N LEU A 41 -1.63 3.35 7.46
CA LEU A 41 -3.04 3.67 7.70
C LEU A 41 -3.28 5.18 7.78
N ALA A 42 -4.33 5.64 7.08
CA ALA A 42 -4.63 7.05 6.93
C ALA A 42 -5.47 7.65 8.06
N PHE A 43 -6.48 6.97 8.55
CA PHE A 43 -7.51 7.56 9.42
C PHE A 43 -7.63 6.88 10.78
N GLU A 44 -6.76 5.95 11.09
CA GLU A 44 -6.86 5.12 12.28
C GLU A 44 -5.57 5.09 13.08
N ASN A 45 -5.70 4.97 14.41
CA ASN A 45 -4.61 4.69 15.33
C ASN A 45 -3.36 5.58 15.14
N GLY A 46 -3.55 6.88 14.89
CA GLY A 46 -2.46 7.85 14.76
C GLY A 46 -1.96 8.06 13.33
N SER A 47 -2.62 7.49 12.31
CA SER A 47 -2.27 7.72 10.89
C SER A 47 -0.78 7.45 10.60
N CYS A 48 -0.35 6.23 10.80
CA CYS A 48 1.05 5.82 10.64
C CYS A 48 1.18 4.41 10.05
N VAL A 49 2.41 4.02 9.77
CA VAL A 49 2.78 2.65 9.44
C VAL A 49 2.67 1.77 10.68
N GLN A 50 1.84 0.74 10.63
CA GLN A 50 1.53 -0.08 11.81
C GLN A 50 1.00 -1.47 11.48
N PHE A 51 1.06 -2.37 12.48
CA PHE A 51 0.30 -3.61 12.48
C PHE A 51 -1.17 -3.33 12.82
N HIS A 52 -2.08 -4.02 12.16
CA HIS A 52 -3.50 -3.93 12.48
C HIS A 52 -4.25 -5.23 12.15
N PRO A 53 -5.40 -5.48 12.80
CA PRO A 53 -6.20 -6.65 12.49
C PRO A 53 -6.95 -6.49 11.16
N MET A 54 -7.42 -7.62 10.63
CA MET A 54 -8.39 -7.62 9.54
C MET A 54 -9.67 -6.90 9.97
N LYS A 55 -10.18 -6.03 9.12
CA LYS A 55 -11.43 -5.29 9.39
C LYS A 55 -12.64 -6.04 8.82
N ASN A 56 -13.84 -5.72 9.36
CA ASN A 56 -15.10 -6.30 8.91
C ASN A 56 -15.85 -5.42 7.90
N ASN A 57 -15.35 -4.22 7.61
CA ASN A 57 -16.06 -3.21 6.82
C ASN A 57 -15.53 -3.06 5.39
N TYR A 58 -14.72 -3.99 4.91
CA TYR A 58 -14.31 -3.98 3.51
C TYR A 58 -15.52 -4.25 2.59
N SER A 59 -15.66 -3.44 1.54
CA SER A 59 -16.62 -3.68 0.49
C SER A 59 -16.08 -4.60 -0.61
N ARG A 60 -14.76 -4.64 -0.76
CA ARG A 60 -14.04 -5.57 -1.65
C ARG A 60 -12.64 -5.84 -1.12
N VAL A 61 -12.21 -7.09 -1.21
CA VAL A 61 -10.86 -7.55 -0.86
C VAL A 61 -10.39 -8.53 -1.93
N GLU A 62 -9.16 -8.37 -2.36
CA GLU A 62 -8.46 -9.33 -3.21
C GLU A 62 -7.04 -9.54 -2.69
N ARG A 63 -6.55 -10.77 -2.77
CA ARG A 63 -5.20 -11.13 -2.34
C ARG A 63 -4.36 -11.62 -3.49
N TYR A 64 -3.11 -11.23 -3.44
CA TYR A 64 -2.08 -11.56 -4.41
C TYR A 64 -0.83 -12.05 -3.70
N VAL A 65 -0.11 -12.95 -4.34
CA VAL A 65 1.22 -13.37 -3.88
C VAL A 65 2.28 -12.91 -4.88
N VAL A 66 3.44 -12.63 -4.35
CA VAL A 66 4.65 -12.31 -5.12
C VAL A 66 5.75 -13.25 -4.66
N ASP A 67 6.47 -13.84 -5.60
CA ASP A 67 7.67 -14.62 -5.31
C ASP A 67 8.83 -13.67 -5.00
N ALA A 68 9.08 -13.49 -3.72
CA ALA A 68 10.08 -12.56 -3.19
C ALA A 68 10.62 -13.05 -1.85
N PRO A 69 11.84 -12.64 -1.46
CA PRO A 69 12.44 -13.02 -0.19
C PRO A 69 11.70 -12.35 1.00
N ASP A 70 11.80 -12.98 2.18
CA ASP A 70 11.20 -12.49 3.41
C ASP A 70 11.76 -11.12 3.86
N ASP A 71 12.91 -10.72 3.34
CA ASP A 71 13.49 -9.39 3.56
C ASP A 71 12.55 -8.25 3.17
N VAL A 72 11.61 -8.48 2.24
CA VAL A 72 10.57 -7.50 1.90
C VAL A 72 9.80 -7.07 3.15
N LEU A 73 9.32 -8.05 3.94
CA LEU A 73 8.59 -7.76 5.19
C LEU A 73 9.49 -7.08 6.23
N LYS A 74 10.74 -7.49 6.33
CA LYS A 74 11.72 -6.85 7.21
C LYS A 74 11.86 -5.36 6.92
N PHE A 75 12.07 -5.01 5.65
CA PHE A 75 12.21 -3.60 5.24
C PHE A 75 10.93 -2.79 5.44
N ALA A 76 9.77 -3.40 5.24
CA ALA A 76 8.50 -2.77 5.55
C ALA A 76 8.36 -2.48 7.06
N ILE A 77 8.65 -3.48 7.91
CA ILE A 77 8.51 -3.36 9.38
C ILE A 77 9.49 -2.34 9.96
N GLU A 78 10.67 -2.17 9.38
CA GLU A 78 11.63 -1.12 9.77
C GLU A 78 11.03 0.30 9.66
N GLN A 79 9.96 0.49 8.88
CA GLN A 79 9.26 1.76 8.73
C GLN A 79 8.11 1.97 9.74
N GLU A 80 7.90 1.03 10.66
CA GLU A 80 6.84 1.13 11.67
C GLU A 80 6.90 2.44 12.44
N GLY A 81 5.74 3.06 12.66
CA GLY A 81 5.60 4.33 13.37
C GLY A 81 5.82 5.59 12.53
N LYS A 82 6.34 5.48 11.32
CA LYS A 82 6.46 6.65 10.43
C LYS A 82 5.07 7.16 10.02
N PRO A 83 4.89 8.49 9.89
CA PRO A 83 3.59 9.07 9.60
C PRO A 83 3.06 8.70 8.22
N TYR A 84 1.74 8.76 8.07
CA TYR A 84 1.07 8.61 6.79
C TYR A 84 1.28 9.85 5.91
N ASP A 85 1.52 9.65 4.62
CA ASP A 85 1.73 10.73 3.66
C ASP A 85 0.42 11.39 3.21
N TRP A 86 -0.07 12.34 4.00
CA TRP A 86 -1.23 13.15 3.66
C TRP A 86 -0.98 14.08 2.48
N GLN A 87 0.24 14.59 2.32
CA GLN A 87 0.60 15.46 1.19
C GLN A 87 0.62 14.68 -0.11
N GLY A 88 1.05 13.41 -0.06
CA GLY A 88 0.96 12.49 -1.18
C GLY A 88 -0.47 12.31 -1.69
N ILE A 89 -1.44 12.14 -0.78
CA ILE A 89 -2.87 12.08 -1.16
C ILE A 89 -3.32 13.37 -1.83
N LEU A 90 -3.05 14.52 -1.22
CA LEU A 90 -3.39 15.82 -1.82
C LEU A 90 -2.73 16.00 -3.18
N GLY A 91 -1.49 15.54 -3.34
CA GLY A 91 -0.79 15.55 -4.62
C GLY A 91 -1.41 14.63 -5.67
N ILE A 92 -1.91 13.46 -5.29
CA ILE A 92 -2.67 12.58 -6.19
C ILE A 92 -3.98 13.27 -6.63
N LEU A 93 -4.71 13.84 -5.67
CA LEU A 93 -5.94 14.55 -5.93
C LEU A 93 -5.72 15.80 -6.81
N ALA A 94 -4.64 16.54 -6.60
CA ALA A 94 -4.26 17.71 -7.38
C ALA A 94 -3.45 17.36 -8.64
N ARG A 95 -3.17 16.07 -8.90
CA ARG A 95 -2.28 15.60 -9.97
C ARG A 95 -0.89 16.24 -9.96
N ASN A 96 -0.45 16.66 -8.78
CA ASN A 96 0.86 17.28 -8.60
C ASN A 96 1.88 16.26 -8.06
N ARG A 97 2.88 15.91 -8.87
CA ARG A 97 3.88 14.87 -8.57
C ARG A 97 5.12 15.38 -7.81
N ARG A 98 5.15 16.65 -7.39
CA ARG A 98 6.36 17.27 -6.83
C ARG A 98 6.36 17.42 -5.31
N TRP A 99 5.35 16.95 -4.61
CA TRP A 99 5.25 17.09 -3.16
C TRP A 99 5.55 15.75 -2.48
N GLU A 100 6.81 15.51 -2.17
CA GLU A 100 7.28 14.36 -1.40
C GLU A 100 7.74 14.83 -0.02
N GLU A 101 7.28 14.14 1.03
CA GLU A 101 7.93 14.16 2.33
C GLU A 101 8.72 12.86 2.46
N ASP A 102 10.04 12.98 2.67
CA ASP A 102 10.98 11.84 2.67
C ASP A 102 10.75 10.83 3.82
N ASP A 103 9.99 11.21 4.86
CA ASP A 103 9.77 10.40 6.07
C ASP A 103 8.32 9.97 6.29
N SER A 104 7.44 10.11 5.29
CA SER A 104 6.05 9.69 5.36
C SER A 104 5.71 8.68 4.28
N TRP A 105 4.71 7.82 4.53
CA TRP A 105 4.38 6.72 3.64
C TRP A 105 2.92 6.72 3.19
N PHE A 106 2.70 6.62 1.90
CA PHE A 106 1.46 6.14 1.33
C PHE A 106 1.48 4.60 1.27
N CYS A 107 0.33 3.92 1.43
CA CYS A 107 0.30 2.46 1.56
C CYS A 107 1.00 1.72 0.40
N SER A 108 0.75 2.13 -0.83
CA SER A 108 1.35 1.53 -2.02
C SER A 108 2.83 1.89 -2.22
N GLU A 109 3.26 3.06 -1.77
CA GLU A 109 4.67 3.46 -1.79
C GLU A 109 5.50 2.62 -0.82
N LEU A 110 4.98 2.35 0.38
CA LEU A 110 5.63 1.47 1.35
C LEU A 110 5.85 0.07 0.76
N VAL A 111 4.83 -0.48 0.11
CA VAL A 111 4.92 -1.79 -0.56
C VAL A 111 5.98 -1.75 -1.66
N ALA A 112 5.91 -0.78 -2.58
CA ALA A 112 6.86 -0.66 -3.69
C ALA A 112 8.30 -0.50 -3.20
N TYR A 113 8.53 0.34 -2.19
CA TYR A 113 9.83 0.55 -1.56
C TYR A 113 10.39 -0.75 -0.98
N SER A 114 9.58 -1.48 -0.22
CA SER A 114 10.02 -2.70 0.46
C SER A 114 10.45 -3.79 -0.53
N PHE A 115 9.71 -3.96 -1.62
CA PHE A 115 10.07 -4.88 -2.69
C PHE A 115 11.31 -4.42 -3.46
N ALA A 116 11.42 -3.14 -3.81
CA ALA A 116 12.58 -2.61 -4.51
C ALA A 116 13.86 -2.77 -3.68
N LYS A 117 13.80 -2.49 -2.37
CA LYS A 117 14.93 -2.65 -1.45
C LYS A 117 15.37 -4.12 -1.30
N ALA A 118 14.44 -5.05 -1.41
CA ALA A 118 14.73 -6.49 -1.41
C ALA A 118 15.24 -7.01 -2.78
N GLY A 119 15.40 -6.16 -3.78
CA GLY A 119 15.89 -6.54 -5.11
C GLY A 119 14.83 -7.10 -6.06
N VAL A 120 13.55 -6.99 -5.73
CA VAL A 120 12.42 -7.46 -6.54
C VAL A 120 11.45 -6.30 -6.79
N PRO A 121 11.84 -5.27 -7.55
CA PRO A 121 10.96 -4.13 -7.80
C PRO A 121 9.69 -4.57 -8.53
N LEU A 122 8.53 -4.17 -8.01
CA LEU A 122 7.24 -4.51 -8.60
C LEU A 122 6.96 -3.73 -9.89
N LEU A 123 7.57 -2.55 -10.02
CA LEU A 123 7.40 -1.63 -11.15
C LEU A 123 8.77 -1.18 -11.66
N ASN A 124 8.85 -0.86 -12.94
CA ASN A 124 10.07 -0.35 -13.56
C ASN A 124 10.42 1.09 -13.12
N GLU A 125 9.41 1.86 -12.73
CA GLU A 125 9.54 3.21 -12.18
C GLU A 125 9.17 3.18 -10.71
N THR A 126 10.08 3.60 -9.83
CA THR A 126 9.89 3.53 -8.37
C THR A 126 9.88 4.90 -7.70
N SER A 127 10.06 5.96 -8.46
CA SER A 127 10.41 7.26 -7.90
C SER A 127 9.25 8.16 -7.53
N TYR A 128 8.00 7.85 -7.87
CA TYR A 128 6.89 8.79 -7.63
C TYR A 128 5.56 8.12 -7.38
N ARG A 129 4.89 8.49 -6.30
CA ARG A 129 3.45 8.40 -6.01
C ARG A 129 2.76 7.18 -6.62
N ILE A 130 3.25 6.03 -6.22
CA ILE A 130 2.70 4.75 -6.63
C ILE A 130 1.35 4.58 -5.94
N THR A 131 0.30 4.38 -6.73
CA THR A 131 -1.05 4.11 -6.24
C THR A 131 -1.27 2.60 -6.11
N PRO A 132 -2.31 2.14 -5.36
CA PRO A 132 -2.68 0.72 -5.35
C PRO A 132 -2.98 0.17 -6.74
N ARG A 133 -3.53 0.98 -7.65
CA ARG A 133 -3.74 0.60 -9.04
C ARG A 133 -2.43 0.28 -9.75
N ASP A 134 -1.40 1.11 -9.55
CA ASP A 134 -0.11 0.90 -10.20
C ASP A 134 0.50 -0.44 -9.81
N LEU A 135 0.35 -0.85 -8.55
CA LEU A 135 0.77 -2.17 -8.10
C LEU A 135 -0.04 -3.30 -8.74
N LEU A 136 -1.36 -3.12 -8.89
CA LEU A 136 -2.23 -4.14 -9.49
C LEU A 136 -1.89 -4.47 -10.95
N ILE A 137 -1.26 -3.58 -11.68
CA ILE A 137 -0.79 -3.83 -13.05
C ILE A 137 0.58 -4.49 -13.12
N SER A 138 1.25 -4.72 -12.00
CA SER A 138 2.53 -5.43 -11.98
C SER A 138 2.36 -6.87 -12.42
N PRO A 139 3.18 -7.35 -13.38
CA PRO A 139 3.12 -8.73 -13.84
C PRO A 139 3.62 -9.76 -12.80
N LEU A 140 4.23 -9.28 -11.71
CA LEU A 140 4.74 -10.13 -10.64
C LEU A 140 3.65 -10.56 -9.65
N LEU A 141 2.50 -9.88 -9.63
CA LEU A 141 1.38 -10.21 -8.78
C LEU A 141 0.57 -11.39 -9.35
N LYS A 142 0.41 -12.43 -8.55
CA LYS A 142 -0.44 -13.58 -8.87
C LYS A 142 -1.63 -13.61 -7.91
N ARG A 143 -2.83 -13.44 -8.44
CA ARG A 143 -4.06 -13.45 -7.64
C ARG A 143 -4.31 -14.84 -7.05
N ILE A 144 -4.67 -14.88 -5.76
CA ILE A 144 -5.02 -16.11 -5.03
C ILE A 144 -6.43 -16.12 -4.46
N SER A 145 -7.02 -14.96 -4.26
CA SER A 145 -8.43 -14.85 -3.82
C SER A 145 -9.05 -13.51 -4.16
#